data_7b962354d23955c14fbe952041e79e4b
#
_entry.id   7b962354d23955c14fbe952041e79e4b
#
_cell.length_a   1.000
_cell.length_b   1.000
_cell.length_c   1.000
_cell.angle_alpha   90.00
_cell.angle_beta   90.00
_cell.angle_gamma   90.00
#
_symmetry.space_group_name_H-M   'P 1'
#
loop_
_entity.id
_entity.type
_entity.pdbx_description
1 polymer ?
#
loop_
_entity_poly.entity_id
_entity_poly.type
_entity_poly.pdbx_seq_one_letter_code
_entity_poly.pdbx_strand_id
1 'polypeptide(L)'
;MATILGVPSCSQSWGNTGQPSCDFKIEKLNHLMVSFDTFAVPAASTTTWATFLAYLQAGTLAAIDDRLFPIKKVMANENATEAPAKMTSGYGITTKVTEKPHQFNIELENLGIEFFKRLRKFNKSKKLRVFWVDDTFIGGKTNTAGDFLGMECSWHLNQVMPGNVADYTKYILQLELTDPGALTDNLIPVGFPEGFDFEVEFGGITDVTLTGTGGSGSATVTAATSIAKEDFITLYATELLETGMWLINGVPATLPPGGIVNGVATFVIVGARTYTIALNTPALLAVEGIGSSTAGGFESNTVSVVVGE
;
A
#
# COMPACT_ATOMS: atom_id res chain seq x y z
N MET A 1 25.61 13.63 -2.60
CA MET A 1 25.64 12.17 -2.82
C MET A 1 24.94 11.91 -4.13
N ALA A 2 25.39 10.94 -4.91
CA ALA A 2 24.63 10.50 -6.08
C ALA A 2 23.31 9.88 -5.60
N THR A 3 22.22 10.10 -6.32
CA THR A 3 20.91 9.53 -6.02
C THR A 3 20.47 8.64 -7.18
N ILE A 4 19.65 7.65 -6.91
CA ILE A 4 19.01 6.82 -7.95
C ILE A 4 17.77 7.48 -8.55
N LEU A 5 17.37 8.66 -8.03
CA LEU A 5 16.25 9.41 -8.55
C LEU A 5 16.55 10.01 -9.92
N GLY A 6 15.59 9.86 -10.80
CA GLY A 6 15.64 10.44 -12.15
C GLY A 6 16.29 9.51 -13.19
N VAL A 7 16.05 9.84 -14.44
CA VAL A 7 16.64 9.12 -15.57
C VAL A 7 18.13 9.43 -15.64
N PRO A 8 19.01 8.45 -15.91
CA PRO A 8 20.37 8.74 -16.36
C PRO A 8 20.24 9.73 -17.52
N SER A 9 20.89 10.87 -17.38
CA SER A 9 20.69 12.05 -18.24
C SER A 9 20.62 11.68 -19.72
N CYS A 10 19.44 11.70 -20.29
CA CYS A 10 19.32 11.90 -21.72
C CYS A 10 19.85 13.34 -21.97
N SER A 11 21.06 13.47 -22.48
CA SER A 11 21.59 14.77 -22.86
C SER A 11 20.80 15.29 -24.07
N GLN A 12 19.65 15.92 -23.79
CA GLN A 12 18.90 16.62 -24.81
C GLN A 12 19.37 18.07 -24.84
N SER A 13 20.19 18.42 -25.82
CA SER A 13 20.25 19.81 -26.24
C SER A 13 18.98 20.12 -27.03
N TRP A 14 18.30 21.18 -26.69
CA TRP A 14 17.23 21.75 -27.53
C TRP A 14 17.74 21.90 -28.97
N GLY A 15 17.09 21.23 -29.92
CA GLY A 15 17.47 21.25 -31.31
C GLY A 15 18.16 20.01 -31.84
N ASN A 16 18.46 19.04 -31.02
CA ASN A 16 18.95 17.75 -31.50
C ASN A 16 17.75 16.88 -31.89
N THR A 17 17.47 16.79 -33.19
CA THR A 17 16.42 15.92 -33.75
C THR A 17 16.88 14.45 -33.92
N GLY A 18 18.14 14.16 -33.63
CA GLY A 18 18.62 12.79 -33.44
C GLY A 18 18.06 12.30 -32.11
N GLN A 19 17.02 11.50 -32.13
CA GLN A 19 16.42 10.93 -30.93
C GLN A 19 17.45 10.06 -30.22
N PRO A 20 18.02 10.47 -29.08
CA PRO A 20 18.67 9.48 -28.21
C PRO A 20 17.56 8.55 -27.75
N SER A 21 17.79 7.24 -27.81
CA SER A 21 16.97 6.28 -27.13
C SER A 21 17.11 6.55 -25.63
N CYS A 22 16.21 7.34 -25.08
CA CYS A 22 16.03 7.37 -23.65
C CYS A 22 15.42 6.03 -23.30
N ASP A 23 16.11 5.23 -22.50
CA ASP A 23 15.62 3.93 -22.06
C ASP A 23 14.36 4.04 -21.16
N PHE A 24 13.95 5.28 -20.86
CA PHE A 24 12.80 5.54 -20.03
C PHE A 24 11.59 5.96 -20.88
N LYS A 25 10.56 5.11 -20.87
CA LYS A 25 9.27 5.37 -21.48
C LYS A 25 8.16 5.03 -20.49
N ILE A 26 7.17 5.89 -20.36
CA ILE A 26 5.92 5.55 -19.68
C ILE A 26 5.09 4.73 -20.66
N GLU A 27 5.12 3.40 -20.51
CA GLU A 27 4.41 2.51 -21.44
C GLU A 27 3.07 2.05 -20.86
N LYS A 28 3.08 1.59 -19.61
CA LYS A 28 1.91 0.98 -18.97
C LYS A 28 1.83 1.36 -17.48
N LEU A 29 0.65 1.22 -16.94
CA LEU A 29 0.42 1.14 -15.51
C LEU A 29 0.14 -0.31 -15.15
N ASN A 30 1.08 -0.99 -14.54
CA ASN A 30 0.93 -2.40 -14.18
C ASN A 30 0.55 -2.58 -12.71
N HIS A 31 1.04 -1.68 -11.87
CA HIS A 31 0.78 -1.68 -10.45
C HIS A 31 0.64 -0.26 -9.93
N LEU A 32 0.06 -0.11 -8.75
CA LEU A 32 0.00 1.15 -8.01
C LEU A 32 0.52 0.94 -6.60
N MET A 33 1.19 1.94 -6.05
CA MET A 33 1.38 2.02 -4.61
C MET A 33 0.68 3.26 -4.10
N VAL A 34 -0.19 3.09 -3.11
CA VAL A 34 -0.96 4.19 -2.52
C VAL A 34 -0.45 4.48 -1.13
N SER A 35 -0.36 5.75 -0.77
CA SER A 35 -0.01 6.19 0.57
C SER A 35 -0.86 7.38 1.00
N PHE A 36 -0.86 7.67 2.28
CA PHE A 36 -1.30 8.97 2.79
C PHE A 36 -0.21 10.02 2.58
N ASP A 37 -0.55 11.28 2.79
CA ASP A 37 0.37 12.42 2.59
C ASP A 37 1.56 12.45 3.56
N THR A 38 1.50 11.68 4.65
CA THR A 38 2.57 11.53 5.63
C THR A 38 3.73 10.68 5.13
N PHE A 39 3.48 9.72 4.23
CA PHE A 39 4.52 8.84 3.72
C PHE A 39 5.47 9.57 2.76
N ALA A 40 6.76 9.49 3.05
CA ALA A 40 7.84 10.02 2.21
C ALA A 40 9.08 9.12 2.32
N VAL A 41 9.75 8.86 1.22
CA VAL A 41 11.05 8.19 1.24
C VAL A 41 12.13 9.27 1.41
N PRO A 42 12.84 9.29 2.54
CA PRO A 42 13.86 10.31 2.79
C PRO A 42 14.95 10.32 1.73
N ALA A 43 15.48 11.49 1.40
CA ALA A 43 16.56 11.65 0.42
C ALA A 43 17.78 10.74 0.72
N ALA A 44 18.08 10.50 2.00
CA ALA A 44 19.15 9.58 2.40
C ALA A 44 18.89 8.12 1.95
N SER A 45 17.65 7.70 1.89
CA SER A 45 17.26 6.34 1.44
C SER A 45 17.22 6.21 -0.08
N THR A 46 17.37 7.29 -0.85
CA THR A 46 17.38 7.28 -2.31
C THR A 46 18.80 7.21 -2.91
N THR A 47 19.78 6.86 -2.13
CA THR A 47 21.18 6.80 -2.58
C THR A 47 21.54 5.48 -3.28
N THR A 48 20.90 4.38 -2.90
CA THR A 48 21.06 3.08 -3.54
C THR A 48 19.71 2.40 -3.70
N TRP A 49 19.59 1.49 -4.66
CA TRP A 49 18.38 0.68 -4.83
C TRP A 49 18.05 -0.14 -3.58
N ALA A 50 19.05 -0.75 -2.96
CA ALA A 50 18.82 -1.59 -1.78
C ALA A 50 18.22 -0.80 -0.60
N THR A 51 18.73 0.41 -0.32
CA THR A 51 18.19 1.27 0.75
C THR A 51 16.80 1.79 0.40
N PHE A 52 16.55 2.12 -0.86
CA PHE A 52 15.26 2.57 -1.35
C PHE A 52 14.21 1.46 -1.23
N LEU A 53 14.52 0.25 -1.74
CA LEU A 53 13.63 -0.91 -1.65
C LEU A 53 13.31 -1.28 -0.20
N ALA A 54 14.34 -1.36 0.66
CA ALA A 54 14.14 -1.66 2.07
C ALA A 54 13.22 -0.65 2.77
N TYR A 55 13.33 0.64 2.42
CA TYR A 55 12.44 1.67 2.96
C TYR A 55 10.99 1.50 2.48
N LEU A 56 10.77 1.24 1.19
CA LEU A 56 9.43 0.96 0.65
C LEU A 56 8.83 -0.29 1.29
N GLN A 57 9.61 -1.37 1.42
CA GLN A 57 9.19 -2.61 2.06
C GLN A 57 8.82 -2.40 3.54
N ALA A 58 9.63 -1.66 4.29
CA ALA A 58 9.28 -1.26 5.67
C ALA A 58 7.98 -0.45 5.71
N GLY A 59 7.77 0.41 4.72
CA GLY A 59 6.54 1.18 4.57
C GLY A 59 5.29 0.32 4.41
N THR A 60 5.36 -0.86 3.81
CA THR A 60 4.19 -1.77 3.70
C THR A 60 3.74 -2.34 5.05
N LEU A 61 4.64 -2.42 6.02
CA LEU A 61 4.39 -2.93 7.37
C LEU A 61 4.18 -1.82 8.42
N ALA A 62 4.27 -0.56 8.00
CA ALA A 62 4.14 0.60 8.90
C ALA A 62 2.73 0.73 9.50
N ALA A 63 2.59 1.63 10.48
CA ALA A 63 1.28 2.06 10.99
C ALA A 63 0.42 2.60 9.84
N ILE A 64 -0.90 2.51 9.99
CA ILE A 64 -1.85 2.78 8.89
C ILE A 64 -1.67 4.16 8.24
N ASP A 65 -1.35 5.18 9.02
CA ASP A 65 -1.17 6.57 8.53
C ASP A 65 0.12 6.76 7.72
N ASP A 66 1.16 5.95 8.00
CA ASP A 66 2.45 5.97 7.31
C ASP A 66 2.65 4.76 6.40
N ARG A 67 1.56 4.02 6.15
CA ARG A 67 1.60 2.78 5.38
C ARG A 67 1.60 3.03 3.88
N LEU A 68 2.38 2.21 3.20
CA LEU A 68 2.37 2.07 1.76
C LEU A 68 1.52 0.84 1.38
N PHE A 69 0.54 1.05 0.50
CA PHE A 69 -0.41 0.03 0.08
C PHE A 69 -0.10 -0.41 -1.35
N PRO A 70 0.53 -1.56 -1.57
CA PRO A 70 0.76 -2.08 -2.92
C PRO A 70 -0.54 -2.62 -3.51
N ILE A 71 -0.87 -2.19 -4.71
CA ILE A 71 -1.99 -2.70 -5.51
C ILE A 71 -1.39 -3.36 -6.73
N LYS A 72 -1.43 -4.67 -6.72
CA LYS A 72 -0.90 -5.53 -7.79
C LYS A 72 -1.93 -5.69 -8.90
N LYS A 73 -1.46 -5.97 -10.11
CA LYS A 73 -2.29 -6.37 -11.26
C LYS A 73 -3.38 -5.37 -11.64
N VAL A 74 -2.95 -4.23 -12.14
CA VAL A 74 -3.82 -3.37 -12.94
C VAL A 74 -4.07 -4.08 -14.27
N MET A 75 -5.32 -4.42 -14.56
CA MET A 75 -5.67 -5.19 -15.76
C MET A 75 -5.72 -4.33 -17.01
N ALA A 76 -6.23 -3.12 -16.85
CA ALA A 76 -6.30 -2.13 -17.93
C ALA A 76 -6.33 -0.73 -17.34
N ASN A 77 -5.82 0.23 -18.08
CA ASN A 77 -6.04 1.64 -17.79
C ASN A 77 -6.48 2.38 -19.06
N GLU A 78 -7.42 3.28 -18.89
CA GLU A 78 -7.89 4.18 -19.92
C GLU A 78 -7.56 5.60 -19.50
N ASN A 79 -6.89 6.35 -20.39
CA ASN A 79 -6.66 7.76 -20.17
C ASN A 79 -7.95 8.53 -20.49
N ALA A 80 -8.62 8.99 -19.44
CA ALA A 80 -9.85 9.78 -19.51
C ALA A 80 -9.59 11.30 -19.39
N THR A 81 -8.35 11.74 -19.52
CA THR A 81 -7.96 13.15 -19.39
C THR A 81 -8.70 14.02 -20.41
N GLU A 82 -9.36 15.04 -19.93
CA GLU A 82 -10.02 16.02 -20.81
C GLU A 82 -8.99 16.81 -21.64
N ALA A 83 -9.37 17.14 -22.86
CA ALA A 83 -8.53 17.98 -23.70
C ALA A 83 -8.28 19.35 -23.04
N PRO A 84 -7.07 19.92 -23.22
CA PRO A 84 -6.76 21.27 -22.70
C PRO A 84 -7.73 22.32 -23.21
N ALA A 85 -8.13 23.24 -22.33
CA ALA A 85 -8.91 24.39 -22.77
C ALA A 85 -8.06 25.27 -23.72
N LYS A 86 -8.62 25.59 -24.86
CA LYS A 86 -7.97 26.43 -25.91
C LYS A 86 -8.77 27.68 -26.13
N MET A 87 -8.10 28.81 -26.33
CA MET A 87 -8.69 30.06 -26.75
C MET A 87 -8.12 30.45 -28.12
N THR A 88 -9.00 30.71 -29.06
CA THR A 88 -8.59 31.21 -30.40
C THR A 88 -8.80 32.71 -30.43
N SER A 89 -7.75 33.47 -30.72
CA SER A 89 -7.83 34.91 -30.90
C SER A 89 -8.57 35.25 -32.19
N GLY A 90 -9.04 36.49 -32.30
CA GLY A 90 -9.67 37.00 -33.52
C GLY A 90 -8.79 36.96 -34.79
N TYR A 91 -7.49 36.71 -34.62
CA TYR A 91 -6.52 36.51 -35.70
C TYR A 91 -6.27 35.02 -36.02
N GLY A 92 -7.08 34.11 -35.48
CA GLY A 92 -6.96 32.67 -35.74
C GLY A 92 -5.83 31.98 -34.98
N ILE A 93 -5.14 32.68 -34.06
CA ILE A 93 -4.10 32.08 -33.23
C ILE A 93 -4.77 31.34 -32.06
N THR A 94 -4.59 30.05 -32.02
CA THR A 94 -5.09 29.21 -30.92
C THR A 94 -4.01 29.07 -29.83
N THR A 95 -4.34 29.51 -28.63
CA THR A 95 -3.46 29.40 -27.45
C THR A 95 -4.08 28.44 -26.43
N LYS A 96 -3.25 27.55 -25.87
CA LYS A 96 -3.62 26.72 -24.74
C LYS A 96 -3.78 27.60 -23.51
N VAL A 97 -4.94 27.55 -22.86
CA VAL A 97 -5.27 28.39 -21.71
C VAL A 97 -4.98 27.69 -20.41
N THR A 98 -5.39 26.41 -20.31
CA THR A 98 -5.20 25.59 -19.11
C THR A 98 -4.96 24.14 -19.49
N GLU A 99 -4.11 23.47 -18.72
CA GLU A 99 -4.02 22.02 -18.71
C GLU A 99 -5.04 21.44 -17.75
N LYS A 100 -5.53 20.29 -18.08
CA LYS A 100 -6.44 19.54 -17.21
C LYS A 100 -5.63 18.48 -16.43
N PRO A 101 -6.03 18.18 -15.17
CA PRO A 101 -5.47 17.08 -14.44
C PRO A 101 -5.58 15.75 -15.21
N HIS A 102 -4.58 14.91 -15.07
CA HIS A 102 -4.64 13.56 -15.66
C HIS A 102 -5.70 12.73 -14.96
N GLN A 103 -6.60 12.15 -15.74
CA GLN A 103 -7.66 11.26 -15.26
C GLN A 103 -7.52 9.89 -15.89
N PHE A 104 -7.63 8.86 -15.08
CA PHE A 104 -7.53 7.46 -15.50
C PHE A 104 -8.70 6.65 -14.97
N ASN A 105 -9.28 5.83 -15.85
CA ASN A 105 -10.16 4.73 -15.46
C ASN A 105 -9.31 3.46 -15.41
N ILE A 106 -9.10 2.94 -14.21
CA ILE A 106 -8.21 1.81 -13.96
C ILE A 106 -9.06 0.59 -13.62
N GLU A 107 -8.91 -0.48 -14.39
CA GLU A 107 -9.55 -1.76 -14.09
C GLU A 107 -8.65 -2.58 -13.16
N LEU A 108 -9.20 -2.95 -12.01
CA LEU A 108 -8.52 -3.78 -11.01
C LEU A 108 -9.06 -5.21 -11.06
N GLU A 109 -8.19 -6.18 -10.82
CA GLU A 109 -8.56 -7.58 -10.72
C GLU A 109 -9.59 -7.79 -9.60
N ASN A 110 -10.51 -8.73 -9.83
CA ASN A 110 -11.48 -9.13 -8.80
C ASN A 110 -10.83 -10.03 -7.76
N LEU A 111 -10.26 -9.42 -6.74
CA LEU A 111 -9.69 -10.10 -5.56
C LEU A 111 -10.72 -10.31 -4.44
N GLY A 112 -12.00 -10.22 -4.76
CA GLY A 112 -13.10 -10.48 -3.83
C GLY A 112 -13.62 -9.24 -3.10
N ILE A 113 -14.79 -9.42 -2.48
CA ILE A 113 -15.57 -8.32 -1.87
C ILE A 113 -14.84 -7.64 -0.71
N GLU A 114 -14.02 -8.36 0.05
CA GLU A 114 -13.30 -7.79 1.19
C GLU A 114 -12.17 -6.87 0.72
N PHE A 115 -11.46 -7.23 -0.34
CA PHE A 115 -10.48 -6.36 -0.98
C PHE A 115 -11.14 -5.07 -1.50
N PHE A 116 -12.29 -5.19 -2.18
CA PHE A 116 -13.06 -4.05 -2.64
C PHE A 116 -13.48 -3.11 -1.49
N LYS A 117 -13.99 -3.66 -0.37
CA LYS A 117 -14.37 -2.87 0.80
C LYS A 117 -13.18 -2.10 1.38
N ARG A 118 -11.98 -2.67 1.38
CA ARG A 118 -10.75 -2.02 1.83
C ARG A 118 -10.36 -0.87 0.92
N LEU A 119 -10.28 -1.10 -0.39
CA LEU A 119 -9.97 -0.05 -1.36
C LEU A 119 -10.99 1.09 -1.33
N ARG A 120 -12.27 0.77 -1.08
CA ARG A 120 -13.33 1.78 -0.99
C ARG A 120 -13.18 2.72 0.22
N LYS A 121 -12.43 2.33 1.25
CA LYS A 121 -12.13 3.22 2.37
C LYS A 121 -11.37 4.47 1.91
N PHE A 122 -10.53 4.35 0.88
CA PHE A 122 -9.80 5.47 0.31
C PHE A 122 -10.67 6.53 -0.34
N ASN A 123 -11.90 6.20 -0.78
CA ASN A 123 -12.85 7.18 -1.34
C ASN A 123 -13.16 8.34 -0.39
N LYS A 124 -12.94 8.17 0.91
CA LYS A 124 -13.19 9.19 1.93
C LYS A 124 -11.93 9.98 2.29
N SER A 125 -10.79 9.57 1.81
CA SER A 125 -9.51 10.19 2.13
C SER A 125 -9.26 11.39 1.22
N LYS A 126 -8.90 12.53 1.80
CA LYS A 126 -8.68 13.79 1.09
C LYS A 126 -7.21 14.04 0.71
N LYS A 127 -6.32 13.20 1.20
CA LYS A 127 -4.87 13.40 1.07
C LYS A 127 -4.21 12.08 0.75
N LEU A 128 -4.43 11.63 -0.47
CA LEU A 128 -3.81 10.43 -0.99
C LEU A 128 -2.70 10.80 -1.98
N ARG A 129 -1.69 9.96 -2.00
CA ARG A 129 -0.62 9.97 -2.98
C ARG A 129 -0.52 8.61 -3.64
N VAL A 130 -0.17 8.61 -4.90
CA VAL A 130 0.02 7.41 -5.69
C VAL A 130 1.39 7.42 -6.34
N PHE A 131 2.09 6.29 -6.26
CA PHE A 131 3.27 6.03 -7.06
C PHE A 131 2.83 5.24 -8.29
N TRP A 132 3.26 5.71 -9.44
CA TRP A 132 3.05 5.03 -10.71
C TRP A 132 4.07 3.91 -10.86
N VAL A 133 3.61 2.69 -11.09
CA VAL A 133 4.52 1.55 -11.21
C VAL A 133 4.31 0.88 -12.56
N ASP A 134 5.36 0.88 -13.34
CA ASP A 134 5.51 0.20 -14.62
C ASP A 134 6.39 -1.04 -14.44
N ASP A 135 6.62 -1.83 -15.47
CA ASP A 135 7.54 -2.99 -15.43
C ASP A 135 8.99 -2.59 -15.18
N THR A 136 9.36 -1.35 -15.48
CA THR A 136 10.75 -0.88 -15.51
C THR A 136 11.08 0.15 -14.43
N PHE A 137 10.09 0.75 -13.79
CA PHE A 137 10.31 1.82 -12.82
C PHE A 137 9.15 2.02 -11.84
N ILE A 138 9.45 2.71 -10.75
CA ILE A 138 8.47 3.37 -9.89
C ILE A 138 8.58 4.88 -10.06
N GLY A 139 7.46 5.53 -10.35
CA GLY A 139 7.37 6.97 -10.58
C GLY A 139 6.70 7.71 -9.43
N GLY A 140 7.25 8.84 -9.07
CA GLY A 140 6.72 9.75 -8.06
C GLY A 140 7.18 11.18 -8.31
N LYS A 141 7.22 12.00 -7.28
CA LYS A 141 7.79 13.36 -7.31
C LYS A 141 8.78 13.56 -6.16
N THR A 142 9.56 14.62 -6.21
CA THR A 142 10.39 15.05 -5.07
C THR A 142 9.85 16.33 -4.46
N ASN A 143 10.05 16.48 -3.14
CA ASN A 143 9.85 17.76 -2.46
C ASN A 143 11.14 18.60 -2.47
N THR A 144 11.08 19.80 -1.88
CA THR A 144 12.23 20.70 -1.76
C THR A 144 13.37 20.17 -0.88
N ALA A 145 13.08 19.20 -0.01
CA ALA A 145 14.09 18.52 0.81
C ALA A 145 14.77 17.35 0.06
N GLY A 146 14.26 17.00 -1.13
CA GLY A 146 14.76 15.88 -1.91
C GLY A 146 14.15 14.53 -1.54
N ASP A 147 13.13 14.51 -0.67
CA ASP A 147 12.42 13.27 -0.35
C ASP A 147 11.54 12.85 -1.53
N PHE A 148 11.47 11.55 -1.78
CA PHE A 148 10.66 10.99 -2.85
C PHE A 148 9.25 10.67 -2.34
N LEU A 149 8.26 11.17 -3.05
CA LEU A 149 6.83 11.15 -2.70
C LEU A 149 6.01 10.58 -3.83
N GLY A 150 4.85 10.01 -3.51
CA GLY A 150 3.82 9.76 -4.50
C GLY A 150 3.20 11.07 -5.03
N MET A 151 2.59 11.00 -6.20
CA MET A 151 1.81 12.09 -6.80
C MET A 151 0.48 12.25 -6.08
N GLU A 152 0.10 13.49 -5.80
CA GLU A 152 -1.20 13.77 -5.16
C GLU A 152 -2.35 13.41 -6.08
N CYS A 153 -3.37 12.74 -5.53
CA CYS A 153 -4.48 12.26 -6.34
C CYS A 153 -5.81 12.30 -5.60
N SER A 154 -6.88 12.35 -6.39
CA SER A 154 -8.23 12.01 -5.98
C SER A 154 -8.51 10.56 -6.35
N TRP A 155 -9.13 9.84 -5.45
CA TRP A 155 -9.41 8.42 -5.55
C TRP A 155 -10.90 8.16 -5.47
N HIS A 156 -11.47 7.52 -6.48
CA HIS A 156 -12.87 7.13 -6.48
C HIS A 156 -13.03 5.72 -7.04
N LEU A 157 -13.24 4.76 -6.16
CA LEU A 157 -13.56 3.39 -6.55
C LEU A 157 -15.08 3.28 -6.76
N ASN A 158 -15.48 2.98 -7.98
CA ASN A 158 -16.87 2.81 -8.37
C ASN A 158 -17.51 1.59 -7.69
N GLN A 159 -18.80 1.41 -7.89
CA GLN A 159 -19.50 0.20 -7.47
C GLN A 159 -18.99 -1.01 -8.24
N VAL A 160 -19.11 -2.19 -7.63
CA VAL A 160 -18.80 -3.45 -8.30
C VAL A 160 -19.65 -3.56 -9.57
N MET A 161 -19.00 -3.84 -10.68
CA MET A 161 -19.68 -4.16 -11.94
C MET A 161 -19.73 -5.68 -12.08
N PRO A 162 -20.88 -6.31 -11.80
CA PRO A 162 -21.00 -7.75 -11.97
C PRO A 162 -20.79 -8.13 -13.43
N GLY A 163 -19.98 -9.15 -13.67
CA GLY A 163 -19.78 -9.72 -14.98
C GLY A 163 -21.04 -10.42 -15.50
N ASN A 164 -21.06 -10.68 -16.80
CA ASN A 164 -22.05 -11.49 -17.48
C ASN A 164 -21.36 -12.69 -18.15
N VAL A 165 -22.09 -13.42 -18.97
CA VAL A 165 -21.54 -14.62 -19.68
C VAL A 165 -20.32 -14.31 -20.55
N ALA A 166 -20.18 -13.05 -20.99
CA ALA A 166 -19.11 -12.61 -21.89
C ALA A 166 -18.04 -11.75 -21.20
N ASP A 167 -18.27 -11.34 -19.95
CA ASP A 167 -17.37 -10.43 -19.23
C ASP A 167 -17.26 -10.86 -17.76
N TYR A 168 -16.11 -10.58 -17.15
CA TYR A 168 -15.84 -10.89 -15.74
C TYR A 168 -16.23 -9.72 -14.82
N THR A 169 -16.42 -10.03 -13.54
CA THR A 169 -16.63 -8.99 -12.53
C THR A 169 -15.35 -8.18 -12.34
N LYS A 170 -15.45 -6.87 -12.49
CA LYS A 170 -14.32 -5.95 -12.36
C LYS A 170 -14.61 -4.79 -11.43
N TYR A 171 -13.55 -4.19 -10.93
CA TYR A 171 -13.59 -2.95 -10.16
C TYR A 171 -12.98 -1.84 -10.99
N ILE A 172 -13.69 -0.73 -11.12
CA ILE A 172 -13.18 0.45 -11.83
C ILE A 172 -12.81 1.51 -10.81
N LEU A 173 -11.55 1.88 -10.80
CA LEU A 173 -11.00 2.98 -10.04
C LEU A 173 -10.86 4.20 -10.96
N GLN A 174 -11.50 5.30 -10.60
CA GLN A 174 -11.23 6.61 -11.19
C GLN A 174 -10.14 7.28 -10.36
N LEU A 175 -9.01 7.51 -10.99
CA LEU A 175 -7.85 8.17 -10.42
C LEU A 175 -7.63 9.49 -11.15
N GLU A 176 -7.60 10.59 -10.41
CA GLU A 176 -7.27 11.91 -10.94
C GLU A 176 -6.03 12.45 -10.23
N LEU A 177 -4.97 12.75 -10.99
CA LEU A 177 -3.78 13.41 -10.46
C LEU A 177 -4.04 14.90 -10.32
N THR A 178 -3.84 15.44 -9.13
CA THR A 178 -4.16 16.85 -8.82
C THR A 178 -3.33 17.84 -9.65
N ASP A 179 -2.07 17.48 -9.94
CA ASP A 179 -1.14 18.28 -10.72
C ASP A 179 -1.23 17.90 -12.20
N PRO A 180 -1.59 18.84 -13.10
CA PRO A 180 -1.61 18.58 -14.54
C PRO A 180 -0.24 18.19 -15.12
N GLY A 181 0.87 18.65 -14.53
CA GLY A 181 2.23 18.29 -14.91
C GLY A 181 2.77 17.01 -14.26
N ALA A 182 1.96 16.29 -13.49
CA ALA A 182 2.43 15.17 -12.67
C ALA A 182 3.21 14.11 -13.45
N LEU A 183 2.75 13.75 -14.65
CA LEU A 183 3.39 12.74 -15.49
C LEU A 183 4.31 13.31 -16.58
N THR A 184 4.26 14.61 -16.84
CA THR A 184 5.03 15.24 -17.91
C THR A 184 6.25 15.99 -17.38
N ASP A 185 6.04 16.87 -16.41
CA ASP A 185 7.06 17.80 -15.95
C ASP A 185 7.66 17.41 -14.58
N ASN A 186 6.85 16.78 -13.73
CA ASN A 186 7.18 16.53 -12.33
C ASN A 186 7.47 15.05 -12.00
N LEU A 187 7.31 14.14 -12.97
CA LEU A 187 7.58 12.72 -12.75
C LEU A 187 9.07 12.48 -12.55
N ILE A 188 9.41 11.92 -11.42
CA ILE A 188 10.74 11.44 -11.10
C ILE A 188 10.69 9.90 -11.09
N PRO A 189 11.28 9.22 -12.06
CA PRO A 189 11.34 7.76 -12.09
C PRO A 189 12.53 7.25 -11.27
N VAL A 190 12.34 6.06 -10.70
CA VAL A 190 13.39 5.23 -10.13
C VAL A 190 13.36 3.91 -10.87
N GLY A 191 14.38 3.65 -11.67
CA GLY A 191 14.48 2.44 -12.50
C GLY A 191 14.65 1.18 -11.66
N PHE A 192 13.99 0.11 -12.06
CA PHE A 192 14.15 -1.20 -11.44
C PHE A 192 15.44 -1.87 -11.92
N PRO A 193 16.14 -2.61 -11.05
CA PRO A 193 17.25 -3.46 -11.47
C PRO A 193 16.73 -4.65 -12.29
N GLU A 194 17.61 -5.26 -13.07
CA GLU A 194 17.30 -6.47 -13.81
C GLU A 194 16.80 -7.59 -12.89
N GLY A 195 15.71 -8.24 -13.28
CA GLY A 195 15.09 -9.33 -12.54
C GLY A 195 14.21 -8.90 -11.35
N PHE A 196 13.97 -7.62 -11.16
CA PHE A 196 13.03 -7.14 -10.16
C PHE A 196 11.59 -7.50 -10.53
N ASP A 197 10.86 -8.04 -9.56
CA ASP A 197 9.45 -8.38 -9.71
C ASP A 197 8.65 -7.72 -8.58
N PHE A 198 7.83 -6.73 -8.94
CA PHE A 198 7.01 -5.98 -7.99
C PHE A 198 6.04 -6.89 -7.20
N GLU A 199 5.50 -7.93 -7.82
CA GLU A 199 4.53 -8.82 -7.17
C GLU A 199 5.19 -9.69 -6.10
N VAL A 200 6.46 -10.01 -6.27
CA VAL A 200 7.25 -10.80 -5.32
C VAL A 200 7.78 -9.92 -4.19
N GLU A 201 8.25 -8.72 -4.51
CA GLU A 201 8.96 -7.85 -3.56
C GLU A 201 8.06 -7.11 -2.58
N PHE A 202 6.77 -6.97 -2.87
CA PHE A 202 5.84 -6.26 -2.00
C PHE A 202 4.65 -7.12 -1.59
N GLY A 203 4.54 -7.40 -0.30
CA GLY A 203 3.36 -8.01 0.31
C GLY A 203 2.38 -6.97 0.84
N GLY A 204 1.09 -7.30 0.80
CA GLY A 204 0.04 -6.50 1.46
C GLY A 204 -0.17 -6.91 2.91
N ILE A 205 -1.03 -6.19 3.63
CA ILE A 205 -1.46 -6.57 4.99
C ILE A 205 -2.73 -7.41 4.92
N THR A 206 -2.72 -8.55 5.61
CA THR A 206 -3.89 -9.41 5.81
C THR A 206 -4.49 -9.13 7.19
N ASP A 207 -5.79 -8.83 7.24
CA ASP A 207 -6.49 -8.67 8.51
C ASP A 207 -6.69 -10.02 9.17
N VAL A 208 -6.44 -10.06 10.47
CA VAL A 208 -6.72 -11.18 11.36
C VAL A 208 -7.87 -10.79 12.26
N THR A 209 -8.91 -11.61 12.31
CA THR A 209 -10.06 -11.41 13.19
C THR A 209 -9.82 -12.18 14.49
N LEU A 210 -9.68 -11.44 15.57
CA LEU A 210 -9.63 -12.00 16.92
C LEU A 210 -11.02 -12.13 17.50
N THR A 211 -11.28 -13.25 18.17
CA THR A 211 -12.47 -13.47 19.00
C THR A 211 -12.00 -13.91 20.38
N GLY A 212 -12.50 -13.26 21.42
CA GLY A 212 -12.06 -13.50 22.81
C GLY A 212 -13.18 -13.84 23.75
N THR A 213 -12.86 -14.67 24.75
CA THR A 213 -13.76 -15.03 25.85
C THR A 213 -13.01 -14.91 27.18
N GLY A 214 -13.66 -14.30 28.16
CA GLY A 214 -13.12 -14.20 29.54
C GLY A 214 -13.58 -15.32 30.43
N GLY A 215 -12.70 -15.71 31.35
CA GLY A 215 -12.99 -16.63 32.44
C GLY A 215 -12.56 -16.05 33.78
N SER A 216 -12.59 -16.85 34.85
CA SER A 216 -12.00 -16.51 36.16
C SER A 216 -10.48 -16.49 36.03
N GLY A 217 -9.86 -15.32 36.24
CA GLY A 217 -8.39 -15.17 36.19
C GLY A 217 -7.77 -15.40 34.81
N SER A 218 -8.54 -15.52 33.73
CA SER A 218 -8.00 -15.85 32.40
C SER A 218 -8.80 -15.22 31.26
N ALA A 219 -8.14 -15.04 30.12
CA ALA A 219 -8.76 -14.71 28.84
C ALA A 219 -8.29 -15.68 27.77
N THR A 220 -9.18 -16.16 26.92
CA THR A 220 -8.87 -16.99 25.77
C THR A 220 -9.16 -16.22 24.48
N VAL A 221 -8.31 -16.39 23.47
CA VAL A 221 -8.44 -15.76 22.16
C VAL A 221 -8.25 -16.78 21.07
N THR A 222 -9.12 -16.75 20.09
CA THR A 222 -8.97 -17.41 18.79
C THR A 222 -8.73 -16.38 17.70
N ALA A 223 -8.03 -16.75 16.64
CA ALA A 223 -7.71 -15.85 15.54
C ALA A 223 -7.85 -16.55 14.20
N ALA A 224 -8.48 -15.87 13.24
CA ALA A 224 -8.60 -16.37 11.87
C ALA A 224 -8.25 -15.28 10.86
N THR A 225 -7.56 -15.64 9.77
CA THR A 225 -7.31 -14.74 8.66
C THR A 225 -8.64 -14.31 8.02
N SER A 226 -8.76 -13.04 7.65
CA SER A 226 -10.04 -12.51 7.16
C SER A 226 -10.46 -13.08 5.82
N ILE A 227 -9.51 -13.44 4.95
CA ILE A 227 -9.76 -13.90 3.58
C ILE A 227 -9.91 -15.43 3.55
N ALA A 228 -8.87 -16.17 3.91
CA ALA A 228 -8.84 -17.63 3.83
C ALA A 228 -9.55 -18.33 5.01
N LYS A 229 -9.84 -17.58 6.09
CA LYS A 229 -10.42 -18.13 7.34
C LYS A 229 -9.55 -19.20 7.98
N GLU A 230 -8.25 -19.18 7.71
CA GLU A 230 -7.28 -20.09 8.32
C GLU A 230 -7.09 -19.77 9.79
N ASP A 231 -6.89 -20.79 10.59
CA ASP A 231 -6.56 -20.65 12.01
C ASP A 231 -5.14 -20.07 12.17
N PHE A 232 -5.11 -18.75 12.38
CA PHE A 232 -3.88 -17.98 12.48
C PHE A 232 -2.99 -18.41 13.67
N ILE A 233 -3.62 -18.75 14.80
CA ILE A 233 -2.88 -19.16 16.00
C ILE A 233 -2.19 -20.50 15.79
N THR A 234 -2.85 -21.43 15.11
CA THR A 234 -2.22 -22.73 14.79
C THR A 234 -1.07 -22.58 13.79
N LEU A 235 -1.21 -21.68 12.80
CA LEU A 235 -0.17 -21.42 11.80
C LEU A 235 1.12 -20.85 12.41
N TYR A 236 1.00 -19.99 13.42
CA TYR A 236 2.12 -19.26 14.03
C TYR A 236 2.25 -19.55 15.53
N ALA A 237 1.95 -20.78 15.94
CA ALA A 237 1.87 -21.14 17.36
C ALA A 237 3.19 -20.93 18.11
N THR A 238 4.33 -21.14 17.47
CA THR A 238 5.66 -20.96 18.06
C THR A 238 6.01 -19.49 18.20
N GLU A 239 5.85 -18.74 17.12
CA GLU A 239 6.21 -17.32 17.02
C GLU A 239 5.33 -16.46 17.93
N LEU A 240 4.04 -16.81 18.06
CA LEU A 240 3.10 -16.10 18.94
C LEU A 240 3.37 -16.29 20.44
N LEU A 241 4.25 -17.22 20.84
CA LEU A 241 4.73 -17.37 22.22
C LEU A 241 5.86 -16.38 22.56
N GLU A 242 6.50 -15.79 21.55
CA GLU A 242 7.58 -14.85 21.75
C GLU A 242 7.10 -13.57 22.45
N THR A 243 8.03 -12.93 23.15
CA THR A 243 7.73 -11.76 23.96
C THR A 243 7.26 -10.59 23.10
N GLY A 244 6.10 -10.04 23.45
CA GLY A 244 5.60 -8.82 22.81
C GLY A 244 4.80 -9.04 21.53
N MET A 245 4.49 -10.28 21.15
CA MET A 245 3.61 -10.54 19.99
C MET A 245 2.17 -10.10 20.22
N TRP A 246 1.78 -10.00 21.46
CA TRP A 246 0.45 -9.59 21.89
C TRP A 246 0.47 -8.25 22.62
N LEU A 247 -0.63 -7.52 22.53
CA LEU A 247 -0.90 -6.32 23.30
C LEU A 247 -2.08 -6.57 24.23
N ILE A 248 -1.92 -6.31 25.52
CA ILE A 248 -3.01 -6.26 26.50
C ILE A 248 -3.15 -4.82 26.99
N ASN A 249 -4.29 -4.19 26.75
CA ASN A 249 -4.54 -2.75 27.02
C ASN A 249 -3.46 -1.86 26.36
N GLY A 250 -2.99 -2.22 25.15
CA GLY A 250 -1.95 -1.50 24.43
C GLY A 250 -0.51 -1.72 24.94
N VAL A 251 -0.32 -2.57 25.94
CA VAL A 251 1.01 -2.89 26.49
C VAL A 251 1.46 -4.27 26.00
N PRO A 252 2.72 -4.42 25.53
CA PRO A 252 3.27 -5.71 25.12
C PRO A 252 3.10 -6.77 26.21
N ALA A 253 2.61 -7.93 25.83
CA ALA A 253 2.33 -9.07 26.69
C ALA A 253 2.92 -10.35 26.11
N THR A 254 3.24 -11.29 26.97
CA THR A 254 3.75 -12.61 26.61
C THR A 254 2.79 -13.68 27.10
N LEU A 255 2.54 -14.68 26.28
CA LEU A 255 1.79 -15.86 26.69
C LEU A 255 2.63 -16.72 27.64
N PRO A 256 1.99 -17.39 28.63
CA PRO A 256 2.69 -18.33 29.45
C PRO A 256 3.15 -19.55 28.62
N PRO A 257 4.20 -20.29 29.05
CA PRO A 257 4.57 -21.55 28.42
C PRO A 257 3.36 -22.49 28.30
N GLY A 258 3.11 -23.03 27.11
CA GLY A 258 1.92 -23.84 26.83
C GLY A 258 0.61 -23.02 26.73
N GLY A 259 0.70 -21.72 26.64
CA GLY A 259 -0.46 -20.81 26.50
C GLY A 259 -1.20 -20.92 25.16
N ILE A 260 -0.68 -21.69 24.20
CA ILE A 260 -1.38 -22.00 22.95
C ILE A 260 -1.69 -23.49 22.89
N VAL A 261 -2.96 -23.83 22.81
CA VAL A 261 -3.44 -25.20 22.68
C VAL A 261 -4.60 -25.24 21.68
N ASN A 262 -4.51 -26.08 20.65
CA ASN A 262 -5.56 -26.28 19.65
C ASN A 262 -6.09 -24.98 19.03
N GLY A 263 -5.21 -24.08 18.63
CA GLY A 263 -5.59 -22.81 18.01
C GLY A 263 -6.18 -21.76 18.96
N VAL A 264 -6.03 -21.98 20.28
CA VAL A 264 -6.51 -21.06 21.32
C VAL A 264 -5.33 -20.51 22.12
N ALA A 265 -5.18 -19.19 22.15
CA ALA A 265 -4.24 -18.51 23.02
C ALA A 265 -4.90 -18.21 24.37
N THR A 266 -4.26 -18.62 25.48
CA THR A 266 -4.75 -18.43 26.84
C THR A 266 -3.83 -17.50 27.61
N PHE A 267 -4.38 -16.38 28.08
CA PHE A 267 -3.69 -15.40 28.91
C PHE A 267 -4.07 -15.60 30.38
N VAL A 268 -3.09 -15.62 31.26
CA VAL A 268 -3.33 -15.51 32.71
C VAL A 268 -3.40 -14.04 33.06
N ILE A 269 -4.54 -13.61 33.56
CA ILE A 269 -4.83 -12.20 33.82
C ILE A 269 -5.29 -12.03 35.25
N VAL A 270 -4.67 -11.10 35.98
CA VAL A 270 -4.99 -10.82 37.37
C VAL A 270 -5.91 -9.62 37.47
N GLY A 271 -7.04 -9.81 38.17
CA GLY A 271 -8.02 -8.77 38.49
C GLY A 271 -9.23 -8.78 37.55
N ALA A 272 -10.40 -8.65 38.17
CA ALA A 272 -11.69 -8.63 37.51
C ALA A 272 -11.93 -7.28 36.81
N ARG A 273 -11.81 -7.22 35.50
CA ARG A 273 -12.10 -6.05 34.68
C ARG A 273 -12.17 -6.41 33.20
N THR A 274 -12.51 -5.43 32.37
CA THR A 274 -12.43 -5.54 30.89
C THR A 274 -10.99 -5.30 30.45
N TYR A 275 -10.49 -6.18 29.63
CA TYR A 275 -9.19 -6.09 28.96
C TYR A 275 -9.37 -6.01 27.47
N THR A 276 -8.51 -5.24 26.81
CA THR A 276 -8.40 -5.25 25.33
C THR A 276 -7.20 -6.09 24.92
N ILE A 277 -7.39 -6.97 23.96
CA ILE A 277 -6.33 -7.83 23.44
C ILE A 277 -6.23 -7.61 21.92
N ALA A 278 -5.01 -7.48 21.42
CA ALA A 278 -4.70 -7.35 20.00
C ALA A 278 -3.36 -8.02 19.70
N LEU A 279 -3.09 -8.32 18.43
CA LEU A 279 -1.72 -8.58 17.97
C LEU A 279 -0.92 -7.29 17.96
N ASN A 280 0.39 -7.41 18.05
CA ASN A 280 1.28 -6.26 17.92
C ASN A 280 1.33 -5.76 16.46
N THR A 281 2.11 -4.73 16.17
CA THR A 281 2.21 -4.12 14.84
C THR A 281 2.75 -5.11 13.81
N PRO A 282 2.34 -4.98 12.52
CA PRO A 282 2.83 -5.86 11.46
C PRO A 282 4.36 -5.91 11.36
N ALA A 283 5.03 -4.77 11.61
CA ALA A 283 6.49 -4.70 11.60
C ALA A 283 7.13 -5.56 12.69
N LEU A 284 6.59 -5.55 13.92
CA LEU A 284 7.11 -6.38 15.01
C LEU A 284 6.78 -7.86 14.80
N LEU A 285 5.59 -8.18 14.30
CA LEU A 285 5.22 -9.55 13.94
C LEU A 285 6.17 -10.13 12.90
N ALA A 286 6.54 -9.33 11.89
CA ALA A 286 7.44 -9.75 10.82
C ALA A 286 8.88 -10.00 11.30
N VAL A 287 9.35 -9.31 12.35
CA VAL A 287 10.66 -9.59 12.97
C VAL A 287 10.74 -11.00 13.52
N GLU A 288 9.65 -11.49 14.08
CA GLU A 288 9.56 -12.86 14.65
C GLU A 288 9.06 -13.91 13.63
N GLY A 289 9.05 -13.58 12.35
CA GLY A 289 8.69 -14.53 11.28
C GLY A 289 7.20 -14.63 10.98
N ILE A 290 6.35 -13.82 11.61
CA ILE A 290 4.91 -13.76 11.34
C ILE A 290 4.66 -12.80 10.17
N GLY A 291 4.74 -13.34 8.97
CA GLY A 291 4.71 -12.54 7.74
C GLY A 291 6.05 -11.89 7.40
N SER A 292 6.06 -11.07 6.35
CA SER A 292 7.22 -10.27 5.92
C SER A 292 6.77 -9.15 4.99
N SER A 293 7.66 -8.23 4.68
CA SER A 293 7.40 -7.18 3.68
C SER A 293 7.14 -7.73 2.28
N THR A 294 7.66 -8.90 1.95
CA THR A 294 7.50 -9.59 0.66
C THR A 294 6.31 -10.55 0.65
N ALA A 295 6.18 -11.40 1.68
CA ALA A 295 5.06 -12.36 1.78
C ALA A 295 3.75 -11.71 2.23
N GLY A 296 3.81 -10.54 2.84
CA GLY A 296 2.69 -9.83 3.45
C GLY A 296 2.73 -9.87 4.97
N GLY A 297 2.23 -8.83 5.59
CA GLY A 297 2.12 -8.71 7.03
C GLY A 297 0.72 -9.05 7.54
N PHE A 298 0.55 -9.00 8.86
CA PHE A 298 -0.72 -9.27 9.51
C PHE A 298 -1.08 -8.15 10.48
N GLU A 299 -2.36 -7.81 10.54
CA GLU A 299 -2.91 -6.83 11.47
C GLU A 299 -4.23 -7.33 12.04
N SER A 300 -4.44 -7.20 13.35
CA SER A 300 -5.66 -7.66 13.99
C SER A 300 -6.60 -6.53 14.39
N ASN A 301 -7.88 -6.87 14.54
CA ASN A 301 -8.78 -6.07 15.35
C ASN A 301 -8.38 -6.17 16.83
N THR A 302 -8.86 -5.23 17.62
CA THR A 302 -8.83 -5.31 19.08
C THR A 302 -10.09 -6.02 19.58
N VAL A 303 -9.94 -7.03 20.42
CA VAL A 303 -11.05 -7.72 21.09
C VAL A 303 -11.13 -7.31 22.55
N SER A 304 -12.35 -7.06 23.04
CA SER A 304 -12.61 -6.76 24.45
C SER A 304 -13.08 -8.01 25.18
N VAL A 305 -12.44 -8.35 26.29
CA VAL A 305 -12.68 -9.56 27.09
C VAL A 305 -12.96 -9.14 28.54
N VAL A 306 -14.04 -9.64 29.11
CA VAL A 306 -14.37 -9.41 30.53
C VAL A 306 -13.84 -10.59 31.34
N VAL A 307 -12.89 -10.33 32.24
CA VAL A 307 -12.31 -11.32 33.15
C VAL A 307 -13.00 -11.18 34.50
N GLY A 308 -13.52 -12.28 35.04
CA GLY A 308 -14.08 -12.37 36.38
C GLY A 308 -13.04 -12.67 37.47
N GLU A 309 -13.45 -12.61 38.72
CA GLU A 309 -12.66 -13.10 39.87
C GLU A 309 -12.56 -14.62 39.90
#